data_dcb1e35bf80a5588d394350b68da43b1
#
_entry.id   dcb1e35bf80a5588d394350b68da43b1
#
_cell.length_a   1.000
_cell.length_b   1.000
_cell.length_c   1.000
_cell.angle_alpha   90.00
_cell.angle_beta   90.00
_cell.angle_gamma   90.00
#
_symmetry.space_group_name_H-M   'P 1'
#
loop_
_entity.id
_entity.type
_entity.pdbx_description
1 polymer ?
#
loop_
_entity_poly.entity_id
_entity_poly.type
_entity_poly.pdbx_seq_one_letter_code
_entity_poly.pdbx_strand_id
1 'polypeptide(L)'
;MSSNRSRKPFRQLSQPDYIDPPTMSATEITAGQLGIRYLMDGSQSASMGLFELTVPPGSNVPPPHSHSDNEEIVYVLEGTLRYTVGAETRDLAPGQTMHTPKGTTHGFSNPFATAARALITMSPDIGAQYFKDVAAVINRAGPPDKAALVAVMSRYGLVPAGPK
;
A
#
# COMPACT_ATOMS: atom_id res chain seq x y z
N MET A 1 -4.87 -46.42 24.95
CA MET A 1 -3.96 -46.58 23.78
C MET A 1 -3.82 -45.24 23.12
N SER A 2 -2.72 -44.54 23.40
CA SER A 2 -2.45 -43.20 22.92
C SER A 2 -1.56 -43.29 21.68
N SER A 3 -2.05 -42.90 20.50
CA SER A 3 -1.28 -42.92 19.26
C SER A 3 -0.43 -41.66 19.17
N ASN A 4 0.84 -41.79 19.48
CA ASN A 4 1.87 -40.78 19.29
C ASN A 4 2.18 -40.66 17.78
N ARG A 5 1.59 -39.67 17.10
CA ARG A 5 1.98 -39.34 15.73
C ARG A 5 3.22 -38.45 15.78
N SER A 6 4.38 -39.06 15.59
CA SER A 6 5.64 -38.35 15.41
C SER A 6 5.55 -37.41 14.17
N ARG A 7 5.66 -36.12 14.39
CA ARG A 7 5.85 -35.16 13.30
C ARG A 7 7.22 -35.39 12.67
N LYS A 8 7.25 -35.72 11.38
CA LYS A 8 8.50 -35.80 10.62
C LYS A 8 9.16 -34.42 10.63
N PRO A 9 10.47 -34.32 10.88
CA PRO A 9 11.17 -33.04 10.82
C PRO A 9 11.09 -32.48 9.37
N PHE A 10 10.92 -31.18 9.27
CA PHE A 10 11.04 -30.45 8.00
C PHE A 10 12.39 -30.83 7.38
N ARG A 11 12.36 -31.39 6.17
CA ARG A 11 13.56 -31.71 5.41
C ARG A 11 14.22 -30.38 5.08
N GLN A 12 15.38 -30.13 5.67
CA GLN A 12 16.21 -28.97 5.30
C GLN A 12 16.58 -29.16 3.82
N LEU A 13 15.93 -28.41 2.94
CA LEU A 13 16.30 -28.37 1.54
C LEU A 13 17.70 -27.75 1.49
N SER A 14 18.67 -28.49 0.95
CA SER A 14 19.96 -27.93 0.58
C SER A 14 19.66 -26.70 -0.30
N GLN A 15 20.15 -25.51 0.12
CA GLN A 15 19.95 -24.29 -0.65
C GLN A 15 20.51 -24.52 -2.04
N PRO A 16 19.69 -24.52 -3.10
CA PRO A 16 20.21 -24.33 -4.43
C PRO A 16 20.73 -22.89 -4.49
N ASP A 17 21.79 -22.68 -5.21
CA ASP A 17 22.49 -21.42 -5.43
C ASP A 17 21.55 -20.22 -5.31
N TYR A 18 21.63 -19.53 -4.15
CA TYR A 18 20.92 -18.28 -3.94
C TYR A 18 21.54 -17.27 -4.91
N ILE A 19 20.90 -17.08 -6.03
CA ILE A 19 21.24 -15.97 -6.93
C ILE A 19 20.76 -14.74 -6.19
N ASP A 20 21.69 -13.90 -5.72
CA ASP A 20 21.35 -12.58 -5.22
C ASP A 20 20.42 -11.92 -6.24
N PRO A 21 19.16 -11.60 -5.86
CA PRO A 21 18.30 -10.90 -6.79
C PRO A 21 19.02 -9.61 -7.20
N PRO A 22 18.96 -9.21 -8.47
CA PRO A 22 19.52 -7.95 -8.88
C PRO A 22 19.00 -6.90 -7.93
N THR A 23 19.90 -6.07 -7.40
CA THR A 23 19.56 -4.98 -6.47
C THR A 23 18.60 -4.07 -7.24
N MET A 24 17.30 -4.32 -7.13
CA MET A 24 16.30 -3.46 -7.75
C MET A 24 16.37 -2.14 -7.01
N SER A 25 16.84 -1.11 -7.70
CA SER A 25 16.84 0.25 -7.18
C SER A 25 15.40 0.64 -6.87
N ALA A 26 15.08 0.73 -5.59
CA ALA A 26 13.74 1.15 -5.16
C ALA A 26 13.49 2.57 -5.68
N THR A 27 12.29 2.80 -6.21
CA THR A 27 11.88 4.14 -6.63
C THR A 27 11.30 4.88 -5.42
N GLU A 28 11.96 5.96 -4.99
CA GLU A 28 11.49 6.83 -3.92
C GLU A 28 10.61 7.94 -4.48
N ILE A 29 9.42 8.13 -3.91
CA ILE A 29 8.45 9.15 -4.30
C ILE A 29 7.95 9.85 -3.03
N THR A 30 7.95 11.19 -3.04
CA THR A 30 7.30 11.97 -1.99
C THR A 30 6.05 12.63 -2.55
N ALA A 31 4.90 12.31 -2.01
CA ALA A 31 3.62 12.84 -2.41
C ALA A 31 2.98 13.61 -1.23
N GLY A 32 3.14 14.95 -1.22
CA GLY A 32 2.83 15.79 -0.06
C GLY A 32 3.66 15.38 1.16
N GLN A 33 3.00 14.86 2.19
CA GLN A 33 3.68 14.36 3.39
C GLN A 33 4.01 12.87 3.33
N LEU A 34 3.44 12.12 2.38
CA LEU A 34 3.63 10.68 2.27
C LEU A 34 4.96 10.34 1.61
N GLY A 35 5.68 9.37 2.19
CA GLY A 35 6.81 8.70 1.56
C GLY A 35 6.36 7.37 0.95
N ILE A 36 6.66 7.15 -0.33
CA ILE A 36 6.39 5.90 -1.03
C ILE A 36 7.72 5.36 -1.56
N ARG A 37 8.08 4.15 -1.15
CA ARG A 37 9.27 3.45 -1.62
C ARG A 37 8.84 2.21 -2.39
N TYR A 38 8.85 2.29 -3.72
CA TYR A 38 8.45 1.20 -4.59
C TYR A 38 9.54 0.14 -4.66
N LEU A 39 9.23 -1.07 -4.21
CA LEU A 39 10.15 -2.20 -4.14
C LEU A 39 10.03 -3.09 -5.38
N MET A 40 8.80 -3.26 -5.89
CA MET A 40 8.52 -4.04 -7.09
C MET A 40 7.40 -3.35 -7.88
N ASP A 41 7.69 -2.96 -9.12
CA ASP A 41 6.70 -2.40 -10.05
C ASP A 41 6.26 -3.49 -11.03
N GLY A 42 5.06 -4.01 -10.81
CA GLY A 42 4.45 -5.06 -11.63
C GLY A 42 3.52 -4.54 -12.72
N SER A 43 3.38 -3.22 -12.87
CA SER A 43 2.38 -2.59 -13.76
C SER A 43 2.54 -2.97 -15.23
N GLN A 44 3.78 -3.18 -15.69
CA GLN A 44 4.07 -3.53 -17.08
C GLN A 44 3.66 -4.95 -17.47
N SER A 45 3.49 -5.84 -16.50
CA SER A 45 3.14 -7.25 -16.71
C SER A 45 1.79 -7.62 -16.09
N ALA A 46 1.02 -6.63 -15.63
CA ALA A 46 -0.23 -6.81 -14.88
C ALA A 46 -0.07 -7.79 -13.68
N SER A 47 1.12 -7.82 -13.09
CA SER A 47 1.44 -8.61 -11.92
C SER A 47 1.28 -7.80 -10.62
N MET A 48 1.67 -8.38 -9.51
CA MET A 48 1.60 -7.75 -8.19
C MET A 48 2.62 -6.61 -8.06
N GLY A 49 2.23 -5.53 -7.43
CA GLY A 49 3.11 -4.47 -6.94
C GLY A 49 3.42 -4.62 -5.45
N LEU A 50 4.57 -4.10 -5.05
CA LEU A 50 5.01 -4.07 -3.66
C LEU A 50 5.70 -2.74 -3.35
N PHE A 51 5.23 -2.02 -2.34
CA PHE A 51 5.86 -0.78 -1.91
C PHE A 51 5.69 -0.54 -0.40
N GLU A 52 6.63 0.20 0.17
CA GLU A 52 6.51 0.74 1.51
C GLU A 52 5.83 2.10 1.47
N LEU A 53 4.94 2.33 2.42
CA LEU A 53 4.26 3.60 2.65
C LEU A 53 4.67 4.13 4.02
N THR A 54 5.17 5.37 4.06
CA THR A 54 5.43 6.12 5.28
C THR A 54 4.38 7.20 5.45
N VAL A 55 3.66 7.17 6.58
CA VAL A 55 2.55 8.08 6.91
C VAL A 55 2.93 8.88 8.15
N PRO A 56 3.34 10.15 8.02
CA PRO A 56 3.68 10.99 9.15
C PRO A 56 2.49 11.25 10.10
N PRO A 57 2.75 11.70 11.34
CA PRO A 57 1.70 12.11 12.27
C PRO A 57 0.76 13.16 11.69
N GLY A 58 -0.53 13.04 11.97
CA GLY A 58 -1.56 13.98 11.52
C GLY A 58 -1.96 13.84 10.05
N SER A 59 -1.38 12.90 9.29
CA SER A 59 -1.72 12.69 7.88
C SER A 59 -3.09 12.03 7.72
N ASN A 60 -3.89 12.57 6.78
CA ASN A 60 -5.22 12.07 6.41
C ASN A 60 -5.44 12.04 4.89
N VAL A 61 -4.39 11.81 4.15
CA VAL A 61 -4.39 11.73 2.69
C VAL A 61 -3.89 10.35 2.24
N PRO A 62 -4.33 9.82 1.11
CA PRO A 62 -5.27 10.36 0.13
C PRO A 62 -6.73 10.37 0.64
N PRO A 63 -7.64 11.07 -0.09
CA PRO A 63 -9.06 10.95 0.24
C PRO A 63 -9.54 9.51 0.06
N PRO A 64 -10.58 9.06 0.79
CA PRO A 64 -11.16 7.74 0.60
C PRO A 64 -11.50 7.49 -0.87
N HIS A 65 -11.16 6.29 -1.36
CA HIS A 65 -11.36 5.89 -2.76
C HIS A 65 -11.53 4.38 -2.87
N SER A 66 -11.92 3.91 -4.05
CA SER A 66 -11.91 2.50 -4.39
C SER A 66 -11.08 2.26 -5.66
N HIS A 67 -10.60 1.05 -5.82
CA HIS A 67 -9.90 0.61 -7.04
C HIS A 67 -10.85 -0.21 -7.91
N SER A 68 -10.99 0.17 -9.19
CA SER A 68 -11.84 -0.59 -10.13
C SER A 68 -11.26 -1.95 -10.48
N ASP A 69 -9.94 -2.08 -10.50
CA ASP A 69 -9.24 -3.23 -11.06
C ASP A 69 -8.29 -3.95 -10.10
N ASN A 70 -7.98 -3.35 -8.98
CA ASN A 70 -6.95 -3.81 -8.06
C ASN A 70 -7.54 -4.23 -6.71
N GLU A 71 -6.91 -5.23 -6.09
CA GLU A 71 -7.04 -5.50 -4.66
C GLU A 71 -5.80 -5.00 -3.93
N GLU A 72 -5.96 -4.60 -2.68
CA GLU A 72 -4.88 -4.07 -1.86
C GLU A 72 -4.80 -4.78 -0.51
N ILE A 73 -3.58 -5.06 -0.06
CA ILE A 73 -3.32 -5.53 1.30
C ILE A 73 -2.35 -4.56 1.95
N VAL A 74 -2.70 -4.08 3.14
CA VAL A 74 -1.81 -3.34 4.02
C VAL A 74 -1.27 -4.25 5.12
N TYR A 75 0.03 -4.17 5.39
CA TYR A 75 0.69 -4.84 6.52
C TYR A 75 1.57 -3.82 7.25
N VAL A 76 1.27 -3.54 8.51
CA VAL A 76 1.99 -2.53 9.28
C VAL A 76 3.33 -3.07 9.77
N LEU A 77 4.40 -2.32 9.49
CA LEU A 77 5.77 -2.60 9.88
C LEU A 77 6.15 -1.89 11.20
N GLU A 78 5.77 -0.60 11.31
CA GLU A 78 6.11 0.27 12.44
C GLU A 78 5.01 1.28 12.71
N GLY A 79 4.93 1.75 13.96
CA GLY A 79 3.91 2.71 14.38
C GLY A 79 2.50 2.13 14.42
N THR A 80 1.50 2.99 14.33
CA THR A 80 0.08 2.59 14.25
C THR A 80 -0.57 3.32 13.09
N LEU A 81 -1.26 2.60 12.23
CA LEU A 81 -1.97 3.14 11.07
C LEU A 81 -3.48 2.94 11.24
N ARG A 82 -4.24 4.02 11.21
CA ARG A 82 -5.70 3.90 11.10
C ARG A 82 -6.06 3.58 9.66
N TYR A 83 -6.75 2.46 9.45
CA TYR A 83 -7.13 1.98 8.14
C TYR A 83 -8.62 1.65 8.11
N THR A 84 -9.31 2.07 7.05
CA THR A 84 -10.76 1.88 6.88
C THR A 84 -11.02 1.14 5.58
N VAL A 85 -11.86 0.09 5.62
CA VAL A 85 -12.37 -0.64 4.46
C VAL A 85 -13.88 -0.75 4.58
N GLY A 86 -14.61 -0.14 3.66
CA GLY A 86 -16.06 -0.04 3.74
C GLY A 86 -16.52 0.66 5.01
N ALA A 87 -17.24 -0.05 5.87
CA ALA A 87 -17.71 0.44 7.17
C ALA A 87 -16.77 0.10 8.33
N GLU A 88 -15.75 -0.72 8.12
CA GLU A 88 -14.85 -1.17 9.16
C GLU A 88 -13.62 -0.26 9.26
N THR A 89 -13.34 0.24 10.47
CA THR A 89 -12.12 1.01 10.77
C THR A 89 -11.35 0.31 11.88
N ARG A 90 -10.05 0.16 11.67
CA ARG A 90 -9.12 -0.41 12.66
C ARG A 90 -7.87 0.46 12.81
N ASP A 91 -7.31 0.47 14.01
CA ASP A 91 -6.00 1.00 14.31
C ASP A 91 -5.03 -0.17 14.29
N LEU A 92 -4.30 -0.31 13.17
CA LEU A 92 -3.41 -1.44 12.92
C LEU A 92 -2.04 -1.18 13.57
N ALA A 93 -1.64 -2.06 14.46
CA ALA A 93 -0.30 -2.11 15.05
C ALA A 93 0.67 -2.96 14.19
N PRO A 94 1.99 -2.92 14.45
CA PRO A 94 2.96 -3.76 13.75
C PRO A 94 2.56 -5.24 13.74
N GLY A 95 2.68 -5.88 12.58
CA GLY A 95 2.28 -7.29 12.36
C GLY A 95 0.81 -7.47 12.02
N GLN A 96 -0.01 -6.42 12.03
CA GLN A 96 -1.42 -6.49 11.69
C GLN A 96 -1.66 -6.09 10.23
N THR A 97 -2.76 -6.59 9.67
CA THR A 97 -3.11 -6.44 8.25
C THR A 97 -4.61 -6.19 8.05
N MET A 98 -4.96 -5.52 6.96
CA MET A 98 -6.30 -5.49 6.38
C MET A 98 -6.23 -5.72 4.87
N HIS A 99 -7.26 -6.36 4.33
CA HIS A 99 -7.46 -6.58 2.92
C HIS A 99 -8.56 -5.65 2.41
N THR A 100 -8.30 -4.99 1.30
CA THR A 100 -9.26 -4.17 0.56
C THR A 100 -9.64 -4.90 -0.73
N PRO A 101 -10.84 -5.50 -0.81
CA PRO A 101 -11.33 -6.09 -2.05
C PRO A 101 -11.52 -5.04 -3.14
N LYS A 102 -11.39 -5.45 -4.38
CA LYS A 102 -11.71 -4.66 -5.56
C LYS A 102 -13.08 -3.98 -5.44
N GLY A 103 -13.16 -2.71 -5.80
CA GLY A 103 -14.38 -1.89 -5.73
C GLY A 103 -14.76 -1.41 -4.33
N THR A 104 -14.09 -1.86 -3.28
CA THR A 104 -14.41 -1.44 -1.91
C THR A 104 -13.74 -0.11 -1.57
N THR A 105 -14.53 0.86 -1.11
CA THR A 105 -14.00 2.14 -0.63
C THR A 105 -13.12 1.93 0.59
N HIS A 106 -11.92 2.49 0.55
CA HIS A 106 -10.97 2.45 1.65
C HIS A 106 -10.20 3.76 1.78
N GLY A 107 -9.45 3.87 2.86
CA GLY A 107 -8.58 5.00 3.13
C GLY A 107 -7.81 4.78 4.42
N PHE A 108 -6.78 5.60 4.61
CA PHE A 108 -5.96 5.54 5.82
C PHE A 108 -5.68 6.94 6.37
N SER A 109 -5.30 6.98 7.64
CA SER A 109 -4.85 8.19 8.32
C SER A 109 -3.89 7.82 9.45
N ASN A 110 -3.12 8.80 9.89
CA ASN A 110 -2.29 8.65 11.07
C ASN A 110 -2.65 9.72 12.13
N PRO A 111 -3.64 9.49 12.99
CA PRO A 111 -3.98 10.41 14.07
C PRO A 111 -3.05 10.31 15.28
N PHE A 112 -2.01 9.46 15.21
CA PHE A 112 -1.09 9.19 16.32
C PHE A 112 0.14 10.11 16.28
N ALA A 113 0.92 10.11 17.36
CA ALA A 113 2.07 11.00 17.52
C ALA A 113 3.35 10.54 16.80
N THR A 114 3.41 9.28 16.36
CA THR A 114 4.57 8.70 15.66
C THR A 114 4.23 8.39 14.21
N ALA A 115 5.22 8.44 13.34
CA ALA A 115 5.03 7.98 11.96
C ALA A 115 4.66 6.50 11.92
N ALA A 116 3.77 6.13 11.01
CA ALA A 116 3.49 4.75 10.68
C ALA A 116 4.22 4.34 9.39
N ARG A 117 4.71 3.10 9.34
CA ARG A 117 5.28 2.48 8.15
C ARG A 117 4.56 1.20 7.84
N ALA A 118 4.12 1.03 6.61
CA ALA A 118 3.38 -0.14 6.17
C ALA A 118 3.91 -0.66 4.84
N LEU A 119 3.84 -1.98 4.66
CA LEU A 119 4.04 -2.62 3.37
C LEU A 119 2.68 -2.74 2.69
N ILE A 120 2.62 -2.31 1.44
CA ILE A 120 1.43 -2.41 0.61
C ILE A 120 1.70 -3.38 -0.51
N THR A 121 0.79 -4.32 -0.72
CA THR A 121 0.74 -5.14 -1.93
C THR A 121 -0.52 -4.81 -2.72
N MET A 122 -0.39 -4.72 -4.03
CA MET A 122 -1.51 -4.43 -4.92
C MET A 122 -1.52 -5.41 -6.09
N SER A 123 -2.69 -5.96 -6.42
CA SER A 123 -2.82 -6.95 -7.49
C SER A 123 -4.10 -6.74 -8.33
N PRO A 124 -3.94 -6.55 -9.68
CA PRO A 124 -2.70 -6.17 -10.35
C PRO A 124 -2.17 -4.83 -9.84
N ASP A 125 -0.89 -4.52 -10.12
CA ASP A 125 -0.27 -3.26 -9.71
C ASP A 125 -0.77 -2.07 -10.53
N ILE A 126 -0.95 -0.92 -9.88
CA ILE A 126 -1.22 0.37 -10.55
C ILE A 126 0.05 1.07 -11.04
N GLY A 127 1.21 0.68 -10.52
CA GLY A 127 2.53 1.16 -10.89
C GLY A 127 3.00 2.42 -10.17
N ALA A 128 4.32 2.54 -10.07
CA ALA A 128 4.99 3.70 -9.47
C ALA A 128 4.63 5.02 -10.19
N GLN A 129 4.26 4.94 -11.47
CA GLN A 129 3.90 6.14 -12.25
C GLN A 129 2.66 6.83 -11.70
N TYR A 130 1.68 6.10 -11.17
CA TYR A 130 0.53 6.69 -10.49
C TYR A 130 0.95 7.65 -9.37
N PHE A 131 1.83 7.22 -8.50
CA PHE A 131 2.30 8.04 -7.36
C PHE A 131 3.13 9.24 -7.81
N LYS A 132 3.90 9.12 -8.90
CA LYS A 132 4.62 10.25 -9.51
C LYS A 132 3.65 11.29 -10.06
N ASP A 133 2.59 10.86 -10.73
CA ASP A 133 1.57 11.75 -11.29
C ASP A 133 0.79 12.45 -10.17
N VAL A 134 0.43 11.74 -9.10
CA VAL A 134 -0.17 12.33 -7.90
C VAL A 134 0.77 13.35 -7.26
N ALA A 135 2.04 13.00 -7.06
CA ALA A 135 3.05 13.89 -6.51
C ALA A 135 3.20 15.18 -7.35
N ALA A 136 3.15 15.06 -8.68
CA ALA A 136 3.22 16.21 -9.58
C ALA A 136 2.03 17.18 -9.43
N VAL A 137 0.89 16.71 -8.94
CA VAL A 137 -0.27 17.58 -8.63
C VAL A 137 -0.15 18.19 -7.24
N ILE A 138 0.10 17.35 -6.20
CA ILE A 138 0.00 17.81 -4.82
C ILE A 138 1.24 18.55 -4.31
N ASN A 139 2.40 18.38 -4.95
CA ASN A 139 3.64 19.08 -4.58
C ASN A 139 3.77 20.47 -5.24
N ARG A 140 2.78 20.91 -6.00
CA ARG A 140 2.75 22.28 -6.55
C ARG A 140 2.55 23.32 -5.45
N ALA A 141 3.06 24.52 -5.67
CA ALA A 141 2.80 25.63 -4.77
C ALA A 141 1.30 26.01 -4.80
N GLY A 142 0.75 26.30 -3.63
CA GLY A 142 -0.66 26.68 -3.47
C GLY A 142 -1.56 25.52 -3.02
N PRO A 143 -2.88 25.75 -2.94
CA PRO A 143 -3.82 24.70 -2.54
C PRO A 143 -3.87 23.58 -3.60
N PRO A 144 -4.00 22.30 -3.18
CA PRO A 144 -4.08 21.19 -4.12
C PRO A 144 -5.24 21.34 -5.11
N ASP A 145 -4.95 21.14 -6.38
CA ASP A 145 -5.96 21.10 -7.44
C ASP A 145 -6.73 19.78 -7.36
N LYS A 146 -7.91 19.83 -6.73
CA LYS A 146 -8.76 18.65 -6.55
C LYS A 146 -9.22 18.05 -7.88
N ALA A 147 -9.49 18.87 -8.89
CA ALA A 147 -9.94 18.39 -10.20
C ALA A 147 -8.81 17.65 -10.92
N ALA A 148 -7.60 18.19 -10.88
CA ALA A 148 -6.42 17.54 -11.43
C ALA A 148 -6.10 16.23 -10.70
N LEU A 149 -6.24 16.19 -9.37
CA LEU A 149 -6.04 14.96 -8.58
C LEU A 149 -7.05 13.87 -8.97
N VAL A 150 -8.35 14.21 -9.06
CA VAL A 150 -9.40 13.29 -9.50
C VAL A 150 -9.13 12.79 -10.93
N ALA A 151 -8.67 13.65 -11.84
CA ALA A 151 -8.32 13.27 -13.20
C ALA A 151 -7.14 12.27 -13.24
N VAL A 152 -6.13 12.45 -12.38
CA VAL A 152 -5.03 11.47 -12.21
C VAL A 152 -5.60 10.16 -11.69
N MET A 153 -6.33 10.16 -10.59
CA MET A 153 -6.91 8.96 -9.98
C MET A 153 -7.73 8.15 -11.00
N SER A 154 -8.61 8.83 -11.75
CA SER A 154 -9.46 8.17 -12.75
C SER A 154 -8.68 7.47 -13.85
N ARG A 155 -7.54 8.02 -14.28
CA ARG A 155 -6.68 7.38 -15.31
C ARG A 155 -6.12 6.03 -14.88
N TYR A 156 -6.01 5.82 -13.58
CA TYR A 156 -5.48 4.59 -12.97
C TYR A 156 -6.57 3.73 -12.33
N GLY A 157 -7.84 3.96 -12.69
CA GLY A 157 -8.96 3.16 -12.18
C GLY A 157 -9.32 3.41 -10.72
N LEU A 158 -8.86 4.52 -10.12
CA LEU A 158 -9.28 4.91 -8.78
C LEU A 158 -10.52 5.81 -8.86
N VAL A 159 -11.51 5.49 -8.04
CA VAL A 159 -12.78 6.22 -7.92
C VAL A 159 -12.82 6.88 -6.55
N PRO A 160 -12.69 8.23 -6.46
CA PRO A 160 -12.84 8.94 -5.21
C PRO A 160 -14.22 8.68 -4.60
N ALA A 161 -14.27 8.49 -3.29
CA ALA A 161 -15.56 8.45 -2.60
C ALA A 161 -16.26 9.81 -2.72
N GLY A 162 -17.55 9.80 -3.04
CA GLY A 162 -18.36 11.01 -3.04
C GLY A 162 -18.38 11.69 -1.67
N PRO A 163 -18.77 12.97 -1.59
CA PRO A 163 -18.98 13.63 -0.32
C PRO A 163 -20.04 12.86 0.48
N LYS A 164 -19.71 12.58 1.76
CA LYS A 164 -20.69 12.03 2.72
C LYS A 164 -21.67 13.12 3.12
#